data_12e9a1cf44f6add270aea5d600bb2ce2
#
_entry.id   12e9a1cf44f6add270aea5d600bb2ce2
#
_cell.length_a   1.000
_cell.length_b   1.000
_cell.length_c   1.000
_cell.angle_alpha   90.00
_cell.angle_beta   90.00
_cell.angle_gamma   90.00
#
_symmetry.space_group_name_H-M   'P 1'
#
loop_
_entity.id
_entity.type
_entity.pdbx_description
1 polymer ?
#
loop_
_entity_poly.entity_id
_entity_poly.type
_entity_poly.pdbx_seq_one_letter_code
_entity_poly.pdbx_strand_id
1 'polypeptide(L)'
;GGRGARRHLEKGRIVIMAAGTGSPFVTTDTAAAQRALEIEAQVVFKATRVDGVYSDDPEKNPHAVLYRKLDYLTVKEQNLRVMDQTAIAQCSEHDMPILVFNYKKEGNIQRAVSGESVGTFIGSNIEGPVTSAN
;
A
#
# COMPACT_ATOMS: atom_id res chain seq x y z
N GLY A 1 -0.28 19.21 -13.63
CA GLY A 1 0.92 19.62 -13.01
C GLY A 1 1.41 18.40 -12.27
N GLY A 2 2.24 18.46 -11.39
CA GLY A 2 2.75 17.30 -10.68
C GLY A 2 1.74 16.20 -10.33
N ARG A 3 0.56 16.28 -10.85
CA ARG A 3 -0.51 15.33 -10.64
C ARG A 3 -0.17 13.93 -11.10
N GLY A 4 0.70 13.79 -12.07
CA GLY A 4 1.15 12.48 -12.49
C GLY A 4 1.91 11.74 -11.43
N ALA A 5 2.58 12.45 -10.51
CA ALA A 5 3.41 11.88 -9.47
C ALA A 5 2.82 12.02 -8.07
N ARG A 6 1.72 12.74 -7.91
CA ARG A 6 1.16 13.03 -6.59
C ARG A 6 -0.30 12.64 -6.48
N ARG A 7 -0.65 12.16 -5.30
CA ARG A 7 -2.03 11.96 -4.91
C ARG A 7 -2.51 13.19 -4.15
N HIS A 8 -3.78 13.54 -4.29
CA HIS A 8 -4.38 14.59 -3.49
C HIS A 8 -4.88 14.00 -2.18
N LEU A 9 -4.20 14.34 -1.10
CA LEU A 9 -4.59 13.94 0.25
C LEU A 9 -5.19 15.13 1.01
N GLU A 10 -5.91 15.98 0.31
CA GLU A 10 -6.54 17.14 0.92
C GLU A 10 -7.59 16.73 1.93
N LYS A 11 -7.46 17.23 3.15
CA LYS A 11 -8.42 16.97 4.22
C LYS A 11 -8.69 15.48 4.46
N GLY A 12 -7.87 14.64 3.86
CA GLY A 12 -8.07 13.20 3.92
C GLY A 12 -7.75 12.64 5.28
N ARG A 13 -8.54 11.65 5.65
CA ARG A 13 -8.21 10.80 6.77
C ARG A 13 -7.38 9.67 6.26
N ILE A 14 -6.33 9.35 6.97
CA ILE A 14 -5.43 8.27 6.61
C ILE A 14 -5.38 7.31 7.78
N VAL A 15 -5.54 6.03 7.50
CA VAL A 15 -5.30 5.00 8.51
C VAL A 15 -3.90 4.46 8.28
N ILE A 16 -3.08 4.49 9.31
CA ILE A 16 -1.70 3.99 9.22
C ILE A 16 -1.59 2.76 10.11
N MET A 17 -1.09 1.67 9.53
CA MET A 17 -0.74 0.49 10.28
C MET A 17 0.74 0.19 10.09
N ALA A 18 1.43 -0.16 11.17
CA ALA A 18 2.83 -0.54 11.12
C ALA A 18 2.94 -2.06 11.22
N ALA A 19 3.56 -2.66 10.22
CA ALA A 19 3.74 -4.10 10.16
C ALA A 19 5.13 -4.49 10.67
N GLY A 20 5.19 -5.63 11.35
CA GLY A 20 6.48 -6.19 11.77
C GLY A 20 7.14 -5.47 12.95
N THR A 21 6.36 -4.77 13.76
CA THR A 21 6.91 -4.06 14.92
C THR A 21 7.15 -4.95 16.12
N GLY A 22 6.54 -6.15 16.13
CA GLY A 22 6.61 -7.03 17.28
C GLY A 22 5.78 -6.61 18.48
N SER A 23 5.04 -5.51 18.36
CA SER A 23 4.19 -5.03 19.44
C SER A 23 2.93 -5.88 19.57
N PRO A 24 2.52 -6.25 20.79
CA PRO A 24 1.28 -7.00 20.97
C PRO A 24 0.02 -6.16 20.71
N PHE A 25 0.16 -4.85 20.56
CA PHE A 25 -0.95 -3.95 20.30
C PHE A 25 -1.03 -3.51 18.84
N VAL A 26 -0.31 -4.20 17.95
CA VAL A 26 -0.36 -3.89 16.51
C VAL A 26 -1.75 -4.20 15.98
N THR A 27 -2.31 -3.25 15.24
CA THR A 27 -3.59 -3.39 14.55
C THR A 27 -3.48 -4.46 13.47
N THR A 28 -4.45 -5.37 13.41
CA THR A 28 -4.50 -6.36 12.32
C THR A 28 -4.86 -5.69 11.00
N ASP A 29 -4.50 -6.36 9.89
CA ASP A 29 -4.87 -5.87 8.55
C ASP A 29 -6.38 -5.66 8.43
N THR A 30 -7.17 -6.63 8.89
CA THR A 30 -8.64 -6.54 8.83
C THR A 30 -9.17 -5.39 9.66
N ALA A 31 -8.65 -5.19 10.87
CA ALA A 31 -9.08 -4.09 11.72
C ALA A 31 -8.71 -2.73 11.09
N ALA A 32 -7.53 -2.62 10.49
CA ALA A 32 -7.13 -1.40 9.81
C ALA A 32 -8.05 -1.10 8.61
N ALA A 33 -8.35 -2.11 7.80
CA ALA A 33 -9.27 -1.97 6.67
C ALA A 33 -10.66 -1.54 7.15
N GLN A 34 -11.20 -2.19 8.17
CA GLN A 34 -12.51 -1.84 8.72
C GLN A 34 -12.53 -0.41 9.25
N ARG A 35 -11.49 -0.01 9.97
CA ARG A 35 -11.40 1.34 10.50
C ARG A 35 -11.36 2.37 9.38
N ALA A 36 -10.59 2.09 8.33
CA ALA A 36 -10.51 2.99 7.18
C ALA A 36 -11.87 3.18 6.51
N LEU A 37 -12.64 2.10 6.38
CA LEU A 37 -13.99 2.19 5.82
C LEU A 37 -14.94 2.96 6.72
N GLU A 38 -14.88 2.72 8.04
CA GLU A 38 -15.75 3.42 9.00
C GLU A 38 -15.55 4.93 9.00
N ILE A 39 -14.30 5.39 8.92
CA ILE A 39 -14.01 6.82 8.97
C ILE A 39 -13.94 7.46 7.58
N GLU A 40 -14.24 6.68 6.55
CA GLU A 40 -14.16 7.14 5.14
C GLU A 40 -12.77 7.70 4.82
N ALA A 41 -11.74 6.93 5.18
CA ALA A 41 -10.36 7.32 4.90
C ALA A 41 -10.11 7.36 3.41
N GLN A 42 -9.15 8.18 2.99
CA GLN A 42 -8.72 8.24 1.59
C GLN A 42 -7.81 7.08 1.22
N VAL A 43 -7.06 6.55 2.18
CA VAL A 43 -6.06 5.53 1.91
C VAL A 43 -5.67 4.83 3.21
N VAL A 44 -5.26 3.58 3.09
CA VAL A 44 -4.62 2.83 4.17
C VAL A 44 -3.12 2.80 3.89
N PHE A 45 -2.33 3.31 4.83
CA PHE A 45 -0.87 3.21 4.75
C PHE A 45 -0.43 1.95 5.49
N LYS A 46 0.23 1.05 4.78
CA LYS A 46 0.90 -0.09 5.42
C LYS A 46 2.40 0.22 5.48
N ALA A 47 2.83 0.68 6.64
CA ALA A 47 4.24 1.01 6.89
C ALA A 47 4.98 -0.27 7.28
N THR A 48 5.96 -0.65 6.46
CA THR A 48 6.70 -1.91 6.60
C THR A 48 8.20 -1.63 6.63
N ARG A 49 8.98 -2.70 6.73
CA ARG A 49 10.45 -2.62 6.64
C ARG A 49 10.96 -2.97 5.25
N VAL A 50 10.05 -3.23 4.30
CA VAL A 50 10.41 -3.51 2.91
C VAL A 50 9.95 -2.35 2.03
N ASP A 51 10.54 -2.22 0.85
CA ASP A 51 10.31 -1.06 -0.02
C ASP A 51 8.92 -0.98 -0.61
N GLY A 52 8.19 -2.07 -0.62
CA GLY A 52 6.86 -2.15 -1.18
C GLY A 52 6.52 -3.59 -1.51
N VAL A 53 5.69 -3.78 -2.53
CA VAL A 53 5.24 -5.10 -2.96
C VAL A 53 6.08 -5.57 -4.14
N TYR A 54 6.64 -6.76 -4.02
CA TYR A 54 7.47 -7.38 -5.06
C TYR A 54 6.72 -8.48 -5.77
N SER A 55 7.16 -8.79 -6.98
CA SER A 55 6.58 -9.88 -7.78
C SER A 55 6.79 -11.25 -7.13
N ASP A 56 7.84 -11.38 -6.32
CA ASP A 56 8.18 -12.58 -5.55
C ASP A 56 9.06 -12.14 -4.38
N ASP A 57 9.40 -13.06 -3.50
CA ASP A 57 10.28 -12.76 -2.36
C ASP A 57 11.67 -12.37 -2.88
N PRO A 58 12.10 -11.10 -2.69
CA PRO A 58 13.39 -10.65 -3.19
C PRO A 58 14.57 -11.32 -2.49
N GLU A 59 14.38 -11.87 -1.28
CA GLU A 59 15.44 -12.58 -0.59
C GLU A 59 15.72 -13.94 -1.21
N LYS A 60 14.73 -14.54 -1.86
CA LYS A 60 14.81 -15.86 -2.47
C LYS A 60 14.94 -15.81 -3.98
N ASN A 61 14.46 -14.75 -4.61
CA ASN A 61 14.47 -14.63 -6.06
C ASN A 61 15.14 -13.32 -6.47
N PRO A 62 16.36 -13.37 -7.03
CA PRO A 62 17.05 -12.16 -7.45
C PRO A 62 16.40 -11.46 -8.65
N HIS A 63 15.46 -12.12 -9.31
CA HIS A 63 14.69 -11.54 -10.42
C HIS A 63 13.38 -10.89 -9.97
N ALA A 64 13.08 -10.91 -8.66
CA ALA A 64 11.90 -10.25 -8.15
C ALA A 64 11.96 -8.74 -8.44
N VAL A 65 10.85 -8.18 -8.92
CA VAL A 65 10.76 -6.77 -9.24
C VAL A 65 9.82 -6.07 -8.26
N LEU A 66 10.14 -4.83 -7.94
CA LEU A 66 9.33 -3.99 -7.09
C LEU A 66 8.25 -3.34 -7.95
N TYR A 67 6.98 -3.53 -7.57
CA TYR A 67 5.89 -2.83 -8.20
C TYR A 67 5.77 -1.42 -7.64
N ARG A 68 5.43 -0.47 -8.49
CA ARG A 68 5.11 0.90 -8.07
C ARG A 68 3.62 1.12 -7.99
N LYS A 69 2.87 0.48 -8.89
CA LYS A 69 1.42 0.53 -8.89
C LYS A 69 0.87 -0.85 -9.19
N LEU A 70 -0.22 -1.18 -8.52
CA LEU A 70 -0.91 -2.46 -8.68
C LEU A 70 -2.41 -2.25 -8.67
N ASP A 71 -3.09 -3.01 -9.48
CA ASP A 71 -4.53 -3.20 -9.38
C ASP A 71 -4.82 -4.36 -8.43
N TYR A 72 -6.02 -4.39 -7.87
CA TYR A 72 -6.40 -5.46 -6.93
C TYR A 72 -6.44 -6.84 -7.58
N LEU A 73 -6.84 -6.88 -8.86
CA LEU A 73 -6.92 -8.14 -9.59
C LEU A 73 -5.56 -8.81 -9.70
N THR A 74 -4.53 -8.05 -10.04
CA THR A 74 -3.16 -8.56 -10.12
C THR A 74 -2.68 -9.06 -8.76
N VAL A 75 -2.97 -8.34 -7.68
CA VAL A 75 -2.63 -8.78 -6.33
C VAL A 75 -3.21 -10.17 -6.05
N LYS A 76 -4.49 -10.36 -6.42
CA LYS A 76 -5.17 -11.63 -6.21
C LYS A 76 -4.61 -12.73 -7.11
N GLU A 77 -4.50 -12.46 -8.41
CA GLU A 77 -4.08 -13.45 -9.38
C GLU A 77 -2.67 -13.95 -9.18
N GLN A 78 -1.77 -13.05 -8.81
CA GLN A 78 -0.37 -13.39 -8.56
C GLN A 78 -0.11 -13.76 -7.10
N ASN A 79 -1.15 -13.75 -6.27
CA ASN A 79 -1.05 -14.07 -4.84
C ASN A 79 0.05 -13.26 -4.15
N LEU A 80 0.07 -11.95 -4.42
CA LEU A 80 1.08 -11.07 -3.88
C LEU A 80 0.86 -10.81 -2.38
N ARG A 81 1.94 -10.72 -1.64
CA ARG A 81 1.88 -10.46 -0.20
C ARG A 81 1.76 -8.97 0.06
N VAL A 82 0.56 -8.54 0.39
CA VAL A 82 0.25 -7.16 0.76
C VAL A 82 -0.35 -7.13 2.15
N MET A 83 -1.50 -7.74 2.28
CA MET A 83 -2.30 -7.89 3.50
C MET A 83 -2.93 -9.26 3.49
N ASP A 84 -3.57 -9.66 4.59
CA ASP A 84 -4.34 -10.88 4.56
C ASP A 84 -5.51 -10.74 3.55
N GLN A 85 -5.99 -11.88 3.06
CA GLN A 85 -6.94 -11.90 1.95
C GLN A 85 -8.27 -11.22 2.29
N THR A 86 -8.71 -11.33 3.54
CA THR A 86 -9.95 -10.69 3.96
C THR A 86 -9.83 -9.17 3.90
N ALA A 87 -8.71 -8.63 4.35
CA ALA A 87 -8.47 -7.19 4.30
C ALA A 87 -8.38 -6.68 2.86
N ILE A 88 -7.69 -7.40 1.99
CA ILE A 88 -7.58 -7.05 0.56
C ILE A 88 -8.97 -7.08 -0.09
N ALA A 89 -9.77 -8.09 0.20
CA ALA A 89 -11.12 -8.19 -0.36
C ALA A 89 -11.99 -7.00 0.06
N GLN A 90 -11.93 -6.61 1.33
CA GLN A 90 -12.68 -5.45 1.82
C GLN A 90 -12.23 -4.16 1.14
N CYS A 91 -10.93 -3.94 1.03
CA CYS A 91 -10.42 -2.74 0.37
C CYS A 91 -10.80 -2.71 -1.11
N SER A 92 -10.70 -3.83 -1.80
CA SER A 92 -11.09 -3.93 -3.20
C SER A 92 -12.57 -3.66 -3.41
N GLU A 93 -13.42 -4.25 -2.58
CA GLU A 93 -14.87 -4.12 -2.69
C GLU A 93 -15.33 -2.67 -2.52
N HIS A 94 -14.65 -1.90 -1.69
CA HIS A 94 -15.02 -0.53 -1.37
C HIS A 94 -14.09 0.51 -1.99
N ASP A 95 -13.26 0.11 -2.95
CA ASP A 95 -12.31 1.02 -3.62
C ASP A 95 -11.40 1.78 -2.66
N MET A 96 -11.00 1.13 -1.56
CA MET A 96 -10.09 1.73 -0.59
C MET A 96 -8.65 1.52 -1.05
N PRO A 97 -7.91 2.58 -1.42
CA PRO A 97 -6.52 2.41 -1.84
C PRO A 97 -5.60 2.04 -0.69
N ILE A 98 -4.53 1.37 -1.02
CA ILE A 98 -3.50 0.95 -0.07
C ILE A 98 -2.15 1.45 -0.57
N LEU A 99 -1.36 2.02 0.33
CA LEU A 99 0.03 2.36 0.03
C LEU A 99 0.94 1.57 0.96
N VAL A 100 1.80 0.74 0.36
CA VAL A 100 2.80 -0.04 1.10
C VAL A 100 4.15 0.64 0.92
N PHE A 101 4.81 1.00 2.01
CA PHE A 101 6.09 1.69 1.91
C PHE A 101 7.00 1.35 3.09
N ASN A 102 8.28 1.62 2.92
CA ASN A 102 9.31 1.34 3.94
C ASN A 102 9.42 2.54 4.88
N TYR A 103 8.95 2.37 6.12
CA TYR A 103 8.99 3.45 7.11
C TYR A 103 10.40 3.69 7.68
N LYS A 104 11.32 2.77 7.45
CA LYS A 104 12.70 2.89 7.93
C LYS A 104 13.54 3.85 7.10
N LYS A 105 13.16 4.10 5.85
CA LYS A 105 13.88 5.04 5.00
C LYS A 105 13.52 6.46 5.37
N GLU A 106 14.54 7.27 5.61
CA GLU A 106 14.36 8.66 6.00
C GLU A 106 13.53 9.42 4.97
N GLY A 107 12.54 10.16 5.46
CA GLY A 107 11.67 10.97 4.62
C GLY A 107 10.50 10.24 3.99
N ASN A 108 10.43 8.91 4.07
CA ASN A 108 9.37 8.16 3.38
C ASN A 108 7.97 8.43 3.96
N ILE A 109 7.86 8.58 5.28
CA ILE A 109 6.56 8.91 5.89
C ILE A 109 6.07 10.25 5.35
N GLN A 110 6.95 11.25 5.30
CA GLN A 110 6.62 12.57 4.78
C GLN A 110 6.25 12.51 3.30
N ARG A 111 6.99 11.74 2.49
CA ARG A 111 6.66 11.56 1.08
C ARG A 111 5.31 10.93 0.89
N ALA A 112 5.00 9.90 1.67
CA ALA A 112 3.70 9.24 1.61
C ALA A 112 2.57 10.20 1.94
N VAL A 113 2.70 10.95 3.02
CA VAL A 113 1.67 11.91 3.46
C VAL A 113 1.51 13.04 2.43
N SER A 114 2.61 13.47 1.81
CA SER A 114 2.56 14.52 0.78
C SER A 114 2.01 14.04 -0.55
N GLY A 115 1.73 12.75 -0.70
CA GLY A 115 1.23 12.20 -1.97
C GLY A 115 2.30 11.97 -3.02
N GLU A 116 3.58 12.04 -2.65
CA GLU A 116 4.66 11.77 -3.57
C GLU A 116 4.77 10.28 -3.87
N SER A 117 5.40 9.96 -4.99
CA SER A 117 5.59 8.58 -5.41
C SER A 117 6.58 7.88 -4.47
N VAL A 118 6.10 6.92 -3.69
CA VAL A 118 6.90 6.13 -2.76
C VAL A 118 6.23 4.78 -2.59
N GLY A 119 7.02 3.73 -2.49
CA GLY A 119 6.50 2.38 -2.27
C GLY A 119 5.62 1.86 -3.41
N THR A 120 4.60 1.10 -3.04
CA THR A 120 3.64 0.51 -3.97
C THR A 120 2.24 1.03 -3.66
N PHE A 121 1.61 1.64 -4.65
CA PHE A 121 0.22 2.09 -4.55
C PHE A 121 -0.71 1.06 -5.19
N ILE A 122 -1.75 0.68 -4.45
CA ILE A 122 -2.73 -0.31 -4.91
C ILE A 122 -4.10 0.35 -4.97
N GLY A 123 -4.75 0.28 -6.10
CA GLY A 123 -6.06 0.90 -6.27
C GLY A 123 -6.83 0.33 -7.44
N SER A 124 -8.09 0.77 -7.57
CA SER A 124 -9.00 0.26 -8.59
C SER A 124 -8.76 0.88 -9.97
N ASN A 125 -8.22 2.08 -10.03
CA ASN A 125 -8.02 2.80 -11.30
C ASN A 125 -6.65 2.58 -11.92
N ILE A 126 -6.01 1.47 -11.58
CA ILE A 126 -4.71 1.09 -12.12
C ILE A 126 -4.94 0.07 -13.24
N GLU A 127 -4.37 0.32 -14.41
CA GLU A 127 -4.54 -0.54 -15.59
C GLU A 127 -3.48 -1.64 -15.66
N GLY A 128 -3.27 -2.33 -14.57
CA GLY A 128 -2.28 -3.38 -14.49
C GLY A 128 -1.02 -2.93 -13.77
N PRO A 129 -0.09 -3.87 -13.53
CA PRO A 129 1.09 -3.59 -12.72
C PRO A 129 2.06 -2.62 -13.40
N VAL A 130 2.62 -1.70 -12.62
CA VAL A 130 3.65 -0.77 -13.07
C VAL A 130 4.88 -0.97 -12.19
N THR A 131 6.03 -1.18 -12.83
CA THR A 131 7.29 -1.43 -12.12
C THR A 131 8.19 -0.21 -12.01
N SER A 132 7.87 0.88 -12.74
CA SER A 132 8.64 2.12 -12.64
C SER A 132 7.79 3.22 -12.01
N ALA A 133 8.44 4.29 -11.54
CA ALA A 133 7.75 5.40 -10.87
C ALA A 133 6.90 6.26 -11.82
N ASN A 134 7.07 6.10 -13.10
CA ASN A 134 6.33 6.89 -14.10
C ASN A 134 4.99 6.27 -14.48
#